data_9c30ba365bfd2c21ef9a4f9ed86f7c83
#
_entry.id   9c30ba365bfd2c21ef9a4f9ed86f7c83
#
_cell.length_a   1.000
_cell.length_b   1.000
_cell.length_c   1.000
_cell.angle_alpha   90.00
_cell.angle_beta   90.00
_cell.angle_gamma   90.00
#
_symmetry.space_group_name_H-M   'P 1'
#
loop_
_entity.id
_entity.type
_entity.pdbx_description
1 polymer ?
#
loop_
_entity_poly.entity_id
_entity_poly.type
_entity_poly.pdbx_seq_one_letter_code
_entity_poly.pdbx_strand_id
1 'polypeptide(L)'
;LPIWMATFADMMTLLFAFFVLLFSMSTIDPVKVSAMEDAMNENAVKAGAGGALDGTGSGGNSQARLSISEIKETLEDIIDSLDIDEEATVSSDPRGVILELNGSICFPSLSSDLREDFKRVLVQIKDKVISHPYDKRTVIIEGHSDNEPIKPDQPYHKNPNIKAIEVWGTNRHLSASRASQVVEVLTSDGFCLSDESCDVDDWNAKEDCTKCNGRGSKWHPMGIRPNRLVAAGYGEFWPYGVSWNEVKSDDFTNDDIERLNQTAEQRNKNRRVKIIFAKN
;
A
#
# COMPACT_ATOMS: atom_id res chain seq x y z
N LEU A 1 -38.18 28.02 43.28
CA LEU A 1 -37.51 28.05 41.97
C LEU A 1 -38.56 28.35 40.92
N PRO A 2 -38.35 29.32 40.03
CA PRO A 2 -39.31 29.64 38.98
C PRO A 2 -39.45 28.45 38.00
N ILE A 3 -40.68 28.19 37.58
CA ILE A 3 -41.04 27.00 36.74
C ILE A 3 -40.25 26.96 35.42
N TRP A 4 -39.91 28.10 34.82
CA TRP A 4 -39.11 28.17 33.60
C TRP A 4 -37.69 27.63 33.77
N MET A 5 -37.17 27.63 35.00
CA MET A 5 -35.80 27.10 35.27
C MET A 5 -35.74 25.58 35.18
N ALA A 6 -36.86 24.91 35.51
CA ALA A 6 -36.94 23.45 35.33
C ALA A 6 -36.97 23.06 33.85
N THR A 7 -37.73 23.79 33.03
CA THR A 7 -37.77 23.53 31.57
C THR A 7 -36.44 23.88 30.87
N PHE A 8 -35.76 24.94 31.34
CA PHE A 8 -34.43 25.30 30.84
C PHE A 8 -33.38 24.24 31.18
N ALA A 9 -33.41 23.73 32.43
CA ALA A 9 -32.48 22.66 32.83
C ALA A 9 -32.71 21.37 32.02
N ASP A 10 -33.95 21.00 31.72
CA ASP A 10 -34.30 19.84 30.91
C ASP A 10 -33.79 20.00 29.48
N MET A 11 -34.00 21.16 28.86
CA MET A 11 -33.44 21.43 27.49
C MET A 11 -31.93 21.39 27.49
N MET A 12 -31.24 21.90 28.51
CA MET A 12 -29.77 21.86 28.60
C MET A 12 -29.23 20.45 28.79
N THR A 13 -29.90 19.60 29.57
CA THR A 13 -29.50 18.21 29.75
C THR A 13 -29.69 17.38 28.50
N LEU A 14 -30.79 17.61 27.75
CA LEU A 14 -31.02 16.97 26.45
C LEU A 14 -29.97 17.43 25.41
N LEU A 15 -29.66 18.73 25.37
CA LEU A 15 -28.62 19.24 24.46
C LEU A 15 -27.22 18.64 24.79
N PHE A 16 -26.90 18.58 26.10
CA PHE A 16 -25.66 17.96 26.54
C PHE A 16 -25.58 16.46 26.17
N ALA A 17 -26.65 15.71 26.42
CA ALA A 17 -26.74 14.31 26.05
C ALA A 17 -26.57 14.11 24.54
N PHE A 18 -27.16 15.00 23.73
CA PHE A 18 -27.00 14.98 22.27
C PHE A 18 -25.55 15.25 21.85
N PHE A 19 -24.87 16.22 22.44
CA PHE A 19 -23.45 16.46 22.14
C PHE A 19 -22.55 15.32 22.58
N VAL A 20 -22.82 14.68 23.72
CA VAL A 20 -22.08 13.50 24.18
C VAL A 20 -22.28 12.34 23.20
N LEU A 21 -23.47 12.11 22.68
CA LEU A 21 -23.75 11.11 21.64
C LEU A 21 -23.02 11.44 20.34
N LEU A 22 -23.06 12.70 19.88
CA LEU A 22 -22.33 13.10 18.67
C LEU A 22 -20.81 12.92 18.85
N PHE A 23 -20.27 13.28 20.02
CA PHE A 23 -18.85 13.08 20.32
C PHE A 23 -18.48 11.60 20.38
N SER A 24 -19.33 10.76 20.98
CA SER A 24 -19.15 9.31 21.01
C SER A 24 -19.15 8.68 19.62
N MET A 25 -19.93 9.23 18.68
CA MET A 25 -19.96 8.78 17.29
C MET A 25 -18.89 9.46 16.42
N SER A 26 -18.27 10.53 16.86
CA SER A 26 -17.24 11.29 16.13
C SER A 26 -15.92 10.51 15.99
N THR A 27 -15.70 9.49 16.82
CA THR A 27 -14.55 8.59 16.73
C THR A 27 -14.87 7.29 15.96
N ILE A 28 -15.79 7.36 15.00
CA ILE A 28 -16.05 6.21 14.13
C ILE A 28 -14.78 5.98 13.30
N ASP A 29 -14.09 4.91 13.64
CA ASP A 29 -12.97 4.41 12.87
C ASP A 29 -13.47 4.09 11.44
N PRO A 30 -12.99 4.79 10.42
CA PRO A 30 -13.42 4.56 9.03
C PRO A 30 -13.21 3.11 8.58
N VAL A 31 -12.29 2.39 9.23
CA VAL A 31 -12.06 0.95 9.01
C VAL A 31 -13.24 0.12 9.50
N LYS A 32 -13.80 0.46 10.68
CA LYS A 32 -14.98 -0.26 11.21
C LYS A 32 -16.23 0.00 10.38
N VAL A 33 -16.38 1.20 9.84
CA VAL A 33 -17.50 1.51 8.92
C VAL A 33 -17.37 0.72 7.63
N SER A 34 -16.18 0.64 7.05
CA SER A 34 -15.98 -0.14 5.83
C SER A 34 -16.12 -1.64 6.05
N ALA A 35 -15.67 -2.17 7.19
CA ALA A 35 -15.89 -3.57 7.53
C ALA A 35 -17.40 -3.88 7.73
N MET A 36 -18.15 -2.92 8.25
CA MET A 36 -19.61 -3.04 8.38
C MET A 36 -20.31 -2.96 7.01
N GLU A 37 -19.82 -2.09 6.14
CA GLU A 37 -20.33 -1.96 4.76
C GLU A 37 -20.05 -3.22 3.93
N ASP A 38 -18.84 -3.79 4.06
CA ASP A 38 -18.47 -5.06 3.43
C ASP A 38 -19.30 -6.22 3.99
N ALA A 39 -19.52 -6.29 5.30
CA ALA A 39 -20.39 -7.30 5.95
C ALA A 39 -21.86 -7.16 5.55
N MET A 40 -22.35 -5.95 5.33
CA MET A 40 -23.71 -5.72 4.82
C MET A 40 -23.84 -6.13 3.36
N ASN A 41 -22.83 -5.86 2.53
CA ASN A 41 -22.80 -6.31 1.14
C ASN A 41 -22.70 -7.84 1.03
N GLU A 42 -21.89 -8.48 1.86
CA GLU A 42 -21.75 -9.93 1.90
C GLU A 42 -23.07 -10.61 2.34
N ASN A 43 -23.75 -10.06 3.34
CA ASN A 43 -25.06 -10.54 3.78
C ASN A 43 -26.17 -10.27 2.76
N ALA A 44 -26.10 -9.17 2.02
CA ALA A 44 -27.02 -8.89 0.93
C ALA A 44 -26.87 -9.89 -0.23
N VAL A 45 -25.63 -10.29 -0.53
CA VAL A 45 -25.34 -11.33 -1.54
C VAL A 45 -25.82 -12.71 -1.08
N LYS A 46 -25.62 -13.05 0.20
CA LYS A 46 -26.12 -14.32 0.78
C LYS A 46 -27.66 -14.35 0.93
N ALA A 47 -28.28 -13.21 1.22
CA ALA A 47 -29.74 -13.09 1.32
C ALA A 47 -30.44 -13.09 -0.06
N GLY A 48 -29.74 -12.68 -1.12
CA GLY A 48 -30.26 -12.72 -2.50
C GLY A 48 -30.41 -14.11 -3.11
N ALA A 49 -29.93 -15.15 -2.43
CA ALA A 49 -30.07 -16.54 -2.90
C ALA A 49 -31.44 -17.17 -2.60
N GLY A 50 -32.42 -16.43 -2.03
CA GLY A 50 -33.70 -16.97 -1.58
C GLY A 50 -34.95 -16.14 -1.84
N GLY A 51 -34.97 -15.16 -2.76
CA GLY A 51 -36.16 -14.37 -3.02
C GLY A 51 -36.25 -13.85 -4.45
N ALA A 52 -37.09 -14.51 -5.26
CA ALA A 52 -37.41 -14.07 -6.60
C ALA A 52 -38.18 -12.74 -6.59
N LEU A 53 -37.65 -11.70 -7.25
CA LEU A 53 -38.41 -10.67 -7.96
C LEU A 53 -37.57 -10.11 -9.11
N ASP A 54 -37.95 -10.61 -10.26
CA ASP A 54 -37.92 -10.10 -11.63
C ASP A 54 -37.19 -8.78 -11.91
N GLY A 55 -36.24 -8.85 -12.85
CA GLY A 55 -35.78 -7.71 -13.60
C GLY A 55 -34.34 -7.78 -14.05
N THR A 56 -34.09 -8.47 -15.18
CA THR A 56 -32.88 -8.39 -16.02
C THR A 56 -31.57 -8.75 -15.37
N GLY A 57 -31.29 -10.01 -15.48
CA GLY A 57 -30.13 -10.75 -15.17
C GLY A 57 -28.81 -10.20 -15.65
N SER A 58 -27.84 -10.37 -14.83
CA SER A 58 -26.58 -10.92 -15.22
C SER A 58 -26.20 -11.86 -14.08
N GLY A 59 -26.40 -13.14 -14.30
CA GLY A 59 -25.83 -14.21 -13.49
C GLY A 59 -24.32 -14.14 -13.61
N GLY A 60 -23.72 -13.14 -13.00
CA GLY A 60 -22.30 -13.00 -12.82
C GLY A 60 -21.90 -13.88 -11.64
N ASN A 61 -21.18 -14.95 -11.95
CA ASN A 61 -20.42 -15.76 -11.03
C ASN A 61 -19.70 -14.83 -10.03
N SER A 62 -20.24 -14.72 -8.82
CA SER A 62 -19.64 -13.95 -7.73
C SER A 62 -18.42 -14.71 -7.24
N GLN A 63 -17.37 -14.74 -8.07
CA GLN A 63 -16.03 -15.03 -7.59
C GLN A 63 -15.62 -13.79 -6.81
N ALA A 64 -15.74 -13.91 -5.51
CA ALA A 64 -15.67 -12.81 -4.59
C ALA A 64 -14.30 -12.12 -4.67
N ARG A 65 -14.32 -10.86 -5.03
CA ARG A 65 -13.24 -9.92 -4.80
C ARG A 65 -12.90 -9.95 -3.30
N LEU A 66 -11.62 -9.99 -2.94
CA LEU A 66 -11.20 -9.92 -1.55
C LEU A 66 -11.75 -8.64 -0.88
N SER A 67 -12.34 -8.79 0.28
CA SER A 67 -12.73 -7.66 1.13
C SER A 67 -11.49 -6.92 1.66
N ILE A 68 -11.67 -5.72 2.17
CA ILE A 68 -10.57 -4.95 2.80
C ILE A 68 -9.99 -5.70 4.01
N SER A 69 -10.84 -6.38 4.78
CA SER A 69 -10.42 -7.21 5.93
C SER A 69 -9.62 -8.44 5.51
N GLU A 70 -10.03 -9.14 4.46
CA GLU A 70 -9.30 -10.29 3.93
C GLU A 70 -7.95 -9.89 3.34
N ILE A 71 -7.86 -8.73 2.68
CA ILE A 71 -6.56 -8.21 2.21
C ILE A 71 -5.63 -7.96 3.38
N LYS A 72 -6.12 -7.33 4.45
CA LYS A 72 -5.32 -7.05 5.63
C LYS A 72 -4.80 -8.34 6.24
N GLU A 73 -5.66 -9.32 6.48
CA GLU A 73 -5.30 -10.63 7.02
C GLU A 73 -4.29 -11.36 6.11
N THR A 74 -4.53 -11.36 4.79
CA THR A 74 -3.60 -11.99 3.84
C THR A 74 -2.22 -11.32 3.83
N LEU A 75 -2.15 -10.00 4.00
CA LEU A 75 -0.88 -9.28 4.08
C LEU A 75 -0.15 -9.56 5.39
N GLU A 76 -0.87 -9.64 6.51
CA GLU A 76 -0.34 -10.05 7.80
C GLU A 76 0.22 -11.49 7.72
N ASP A 77 -0.51 -12.43 7.11
CA ASP A 77 -0.03 -13.80 6.86
C ASP A 77 1.24 -13.85 5.97
N ILE A 78 1.35 -12.96 5.00
CA ILE A 78 2.55 -12.86 4.15
C ILE A 78 3.75 -12.40 4.98
N ILE A 79 3.58 -11.38 5.80
CA ILE A 79 4.62 -10.85 6.68
C ILE A 79 5.12 -11.95 7.62
N ASP A 80 4.21 -12.61 8.33
CA ASP A 80 4.51 -13.70 9.26
C ASP A 80 5.22 -14.86 8.56
N SER A 81 4.77 -15.24 7.36
CA SER A 81 5.35 -16.36 6.60
C SER A 81 6.78 -16.10 6.11
N LEU A 82 7.18 -14.83 6.01
CA LEU A 82 8.49 -14.40 5.55
C LEU A 82 9.40 -13.93 6.68
N ASP A 83 8.90 -13.90 7.94
CA ASP A 83 9.63 -13.46 9.14
C ASP A 83 10.21 -12.04 8.99
N ILE A 84 9.36 -11.10 8.55
CA ILE A 84 9.71 -9.69 8.29
C ILE A 84 8.89 -8.70 9.13
N ASP A 85 8.40 -9.12 10.29
CA ASP A 85 7.54 -8.32 11.18
C ASP A 85 8.20 -7.04 11.68
N GLU A 86 9.53 -7.03 11.80
CA GLU A 86 10.28 -5.85 12.22
C GLU A 86 10.41 -4.79 11.11
N GLU A 87 10.35 -5.21 9.85
CA GLU A 87 10.57 -4.37 8.68
C GLU A 87 9.28 -4.01 7.92
N ALA A 88 8.18 -4.70 8.20
CA ALA A 88 6.91 -4.51 7.51
C ALA A 88 5.76 -4.27 8.50
N THR A 89 4.82 -3.41 8.11
CA THR A 89 3.64 -3.10 8.92
C THR A 89 2.40 -2.99 8.04
N VAL A 90 1.32 -3.66 8.43
CA VAL A 90 0.01 -3.50 7.80
C VAL A 90 -0.85 -2.55 8.61
N SER A 91 -1.39 -1.55 7.95
CA SER A 91 -2.30 -0.57 8.56
C SER A 91 -3.46 -0.28 7.60
N SER A 92 -4.42 0.51 8.07
CA SER A 92 -5.54 0.96 7.24
C SER A 92 -5.76 2.44 7.43
N ASP A 93 -6.05 3.13 6.33
CA ASP A 93 -6.44 4.53 6.33
C ASP A 93 -7.72 4.73 5.46
N PRO A 94 -8.26 5.96 5.35
CA PRO A 94 -9.43 6.22 4.49
C PRO A 94 -9.25 5.82 3.02
N ARG A 95 -8.03 5.71 2.53
CA ARG A 95 -7.72 5.30 1.13
C ARG A 95 -7.80 3.79 0.93
N GLY A 96 -7.52 2.99 1.98
CA GLY A 96 -7.54 1.53 1.90
C GLY A 96 -6.60 0.84 2.88
N VAL A 97 -6.17 -0.36 2.56
CA VAL A 97 -5.15 -1.10 3.30
C VAL A 97 -3.77 -0.69 2.83
N ILE A 98 -2.87 -0.44 3.75
CA ILE A 98 -1.49 -0.01 3.52
C ILE A 98 -0.55 -1.09 4.02
N LEU A 99 0.30 -1.57 3.15
CA LEU A 99 1.51 -2.29 3.52
C LEU A 99 2.68 -1.30 3.46
N GLU A 100 3.30 -1.04 4.59
CA GLU A 100 4.48 -0.20 4.72
C GLU A 100 5.70 -1.07 4.98
N LEU A 101 6.76 -0.89 4.19
CA LEU A 101 8.00 -1.65 4.28
C LEU A 101 9.18 -0.70 4.46
N ASN A 102 10.10 -1.08 5.33
CA ASN A 102 11.35 -0.34 5.52
C ASN A 102 12.19 -0.38 4.23
N GLY A 103 12.76 0.76 3.86
CA GLY A 103 13.57 0.86 2.65
C GLY A 103 14.83 -0.01 2.64
N SER A 104 15.33 -0.42 3.81
CA SER A 104 16.51 -1.29 3.94
C SER A 104 16.26 -2.71 3.41
N ILE A 105 15.05 -3.24 3.58
CA ILE A 105 14.66 -4.55 3.02
C ILE A 105 14.34 -4.44 1.53
N CYS A 106 13.86 -3.27 1.10
CA CYS A 106 13.42 -3.06 -0.27
C CYS A 106 14.57 -2.85 -1.26
N PHE A 107 15.53 -1.97 -0.88
CA PHE A 107 16.56 -1.48 -1.82
C PHE A 107 17.93 -1.37 -1.16
N PRO A 108 19.01 -1.58 -1.94
CA PRO A 108 20.33 -1.14 -1.54
C PRO A 108 20.40 0.39 -1.41
N SER A 109 21.41 0.87 -0.68
CA SER A 109 21.64 2.32 -0.55
C SER A 109 21.84 2.96 -1.92
N LEU A 110 21.21 4.11 -2.16
CA LEU A 110 21.28 4.88 -3.42
C LEU A 110 20.91 4.08 -4.68
N SER A 111 20.19 2.98 -4.54
CA SER A 111 19.71 2.18 -5.68
C SER A 111 18.18 2.14 -5.72
N SER A 112 17.65 1.98 -6.92
CA SER A 112 16.28 1.57 -7.17
C SER A 112 16.17 0.08 -7.50
N ASP A 113 17.26 -0.68 -7.48
CA ASP A 113 17.23 -2.13 -7.69
C ASP A 113 16.56 -2.82 -6.51
N LEU A 114 15.62 -3.68 -6.78
CA LEU A 114 14.91 -4.43 -5.75
C LEU A 114 15.80 -5.55 -5.19
N ARG A 115 15.81 -5.68 -3.85
CA ARG A 115 16.42 -6.83 -3.19
C ARG A 115 15.59 -8.09 -3.43
N GLU A 116 16.22 -9.24 -3.43
CA GLU A 116 15.55 -10.52 -3.69
C GLU A 116 14.45 -10.84 -2.65
N ASP A 117 14.69 -10.52 -1.39
CA ASP A 117 13.69 -10.71 -0.34
C ASP A 117 12.43 -9.89 -0.61
N PHE A 118 12.60 -8.64 -1.03
CA PHE A 118 11.46 -7.80 -1.40
C PHE A 118 10.74 -8.29 -2.66
N LYS A 119 11.45 -8.81 -3.64
CA LYS A 119 10.83 -9.43 -4.81
C LYS A 119 9.93 -10.60 -4.40
N ARG A 120 10.37 -11.43 -3.43
CA ARG A 120 9.55 -12.53 -2.90
C ARG A 120 8.26 -12.02 -2.26
N VAL A 121 8.34 -10.94 -1.48
CA VAL A 121 7.15 -10.28 -0.91
C VAL A 121 6.21 -9.82 -2.02
N LEU A 122 6.72 -9.13 -3.04
CA LEU A 122 5.92 -8.62 -4.16
C LEU A 122 5.23 -9.73 -4.94
N VAL A 123 5.91 -10.87 -5.14
CA VAL A 123 5.31 -12.03 -5.83
C VAL A 123 4.17 -12.62 -5.01
N GLN A 124 4.35 -12.79 -3.70
CA GLN A 124 3.26 -13.29 -2.85
C GLN A 124 2.06 -12.33 -2.82
N ILE A 125 2.31 -11.03 -2.75
CA ILE A 125 1.26 -10.00 -2.83
C ILE A 125 0.55 -10.09 -4.17
N LYS A 126 1.32 -10.20 -5.26
CA LYS A 126 0.76 -10.36 -6.61
C LYS A 126 -0.17 -11.55 -6.68
N ASP A 127 0.31 -12.72 -6.26
CA ASP A 127 -0.42 -13.97 -6.40
C ASP A 127 -1.65 -14.06 -5.47
N LYS A 128 -1.51 -13.64 -4.22
CA LYS A 128 -2.57 -13.81 -3.21
C LYS A 128 -3.58 -12.66 -3.15
N VAL A 129 -3.14 -11.42 -3.47
CA VAL A 129 -3.96 -10.23 -3.27
C VAL A 129 -4.40 -9.61 -4.61
N ILE A 130 -3.47 -9.45 -5.56
CA ILE A 130 -3.72 -8.59 -6.73
C ILE A 130 -4.20 -9.36 -7.95
N SER A 131 -3.78 -10.61 -8.12
CA SER A 131 -4.04 -11.43 -9.34
C SER A 131 -5.49 -11.88 -9.49
N HIS A 132 -6.36 -11.48 -8.58
CA HIS A 132 -7.78 -11.84 -8.72
C HIS A 132 -8.36 -11.21 -9.99
N PRO A 133 -8.88 -12.00 -10.96
CA PRO A 133 -9.24 -11.52 -12.31
C PRO A 133 -10.36 -10.47 -12.29
N TYR A 134 -11.15 -10.41 -11.23
CA TYR A 134 -12.26 -9.47 -11.06
C TYR A 134 -11.90 -8.29 -10.16
N ASP A 135 -10.72 -8.26 -9.56
CA ASP A 135 -10.29 -7.14 -8.76
C ASP A 135 -9.86 -5.97 -9.66
N LYS A 136 -10.57 -4.86 -9.53
CA LYS A 136 -10.31 -3.62 -10.28
C LYS A 136 -9.67 -2.53 -9.42
N ARG A 137 -9.33 -2.85 -8.17
CA ARG A 137 -8.73 -1.87 -7.25
C ARG A 137 -7.49 -1.26 -7.83
N THR A 138 -7.34 0.04 -7.58
CA THR A 138 -6.08 0.74 -7.81
C THR A 138 -5.10 0.36 -6.70
N VAL A 139 -3.87 0.06 -7.07
CA VAL A 139 -2.77 -0.14 -6.14
C VAL A 139 -1.80 1.03 -6.32
N ILE A 140 -1.56 1.76 -5.24
CA ILE A 140 -0.71 2.95 -5.25
C ILE A 140 0.59 2.60 -4.53
N ILE A 141 1.70 2.82 -5.20
CA ILE A 141 3.04 2.60 -4.67
C ILE A 141 3.66 3.96 -4.36
N GLU A 142 3.93 4.23 -3.09
CA GLU A 142 4.53 5.47 -2.62
C GLU A 142 5.97 5.21 -2.16
N GLY A 143 6.92 5.91 -2.77
CA GLY A 143 8.32 5.92 -2.35
C GLY A 143 8.62 7.14 -1.48
N HIS A 144 9.29 6.91 -0.36
CA HIS A 144 9.72 7.94 0.59
C HIS A 144 11.23 7.82 0.87
N SER A 145 11.85 8.92 1.22
CA SER A 145 13.26 8.99 1.64
C SER A 145 13.40 9.82 2.91
N ASP A 146 14.58 9.78 3.49
CA ASP A 146 15.03 10.77 4.47
C ASP A 146 15.45 12.07 3.79
N ASN A 147 15.87 13.04 4.59
CA ASN A 147 16.35 14.35 4.13
C ASN A 147 17.86 14.41 3.88
N GLU A 148 18.59 13.28 3.95
CA GLU A 148 20.00 13.30 3.62
C GLU A 148 20.19 13.58 2.12
N PRO A 149 20.89 14.66 1.75
CA PRO A 149 21.09 14.98 0.35
C PRO A 149 22.01 13.96 -0.31
N ILE A 150 21.75 13.63 -1.56
CA ILE A 150 22.65 12.80 -2.36
C ILE A 150 23.96 13.56 -2.56
N LYS A 151 25.05 13.00 -2.03
CA LYS A 151 26.37 13.64 -2.08
C LYS A 151 26.96 13.55 -3.47
N PRO A 152 27.58 14.64 -4.00
CA PRO A 152 28.15 14.66 -5.34
C PRO A 152 29.20 13.57 -5.59
N ASP A 153 29.98 13.22 -4.56
CA ASP A 153 31.08 12.26 -4.67
C ASP A 153 30.67 10.80 -4.43
N GLN A 154 29.43 10.56 -4.04
CA GLN A 154 28.93 9.23 -3.73
C GLN A 154 28.74 8.42 -5.01
N PRO A 155 29.35 7.21 -5.16
CA PRO A 155 29.19 6.41 -6.36
C PRO A 155 27.75 5.85 -6.45
N TYR A 156 27.24 5.72 -7.67
CA TYR A 156 26.00 5.02 -7.91
C TYR A 156 26.20 3.49 -7.74
N HIS A 157 25.29 2.85 -7.04
CA HIS A 157 25.40 1.45 -6.64
C HIS A 157 25.70 0.47 -7.79
N LYS A 158 25.04 0.60 -8.95
CA LYS A 158 25.27 -0.29 -10.10
C LYS A 158 26.63 -0.10 -10.77
N ASN A 159 27.11 1.13 -10.78
CA ASN A 159 28.34 1.50 -11.44
C ASN A 159 29.13 2.49 -10.58
N PRO A 160 30.25 2.05 -9.97
CA PRO A 160 31.03 2.92 -9.09
C PRO A 160 31.68 4.11 -9.82
N ASN A 161 31.76 4.09 -11.15
CA ASN A 161 32.30 5.19 -11.95
C ASN A 161 31.26 6.29 -12.22
N ILE A 162 29.99 6.03 -11.97
CA ILE A 162 28.91 7.01 -12.10
C ILE A 162 28.57 7.56 -10.72
N LYS A 163 28.41 8.87 -10.64
CA LYS A 163 28.01 9.52 -9.38
C LYS A 163 26.52 9.42 -9.17
N ALA A 164 26.10 9.16 -7.93
CA ALA A 164 24.68 9.05 -7.60
C ALA A 164 23.89 10.33 -7.93
N ILE A 165 24.52 11.49 -7.79
CA ILE A 165 23.92 12.79 -8.13
C ILE A 165 23.62 12.93 -9.63
N GLU A 166 24.43 12.29 -10.47
CA GLU A 166 24.22 12.29 -11.95
C GLU A 166 23.00 11.44 -12.33
N VAL A 167 22.72 10.39 -11.54
CA VAL A 167 21.60 9.49 -11.79
C VAL A 167 20.31 10.03 -11.21
N TRP A 168 20.35 10.43 -9.93
CA TRP A 168 19.13 10.74 -9.19
C TRP A 168 18.82 12.24 -9.10
N GLY A 169 19.84 13.08 -8.98
CA GLY A 169 19.70 14.51 -8.78
C GLY A 169 19.07 14.89 -7.44
N THR A 170 17.99 14.26 -7.04
CA THR A 170 17.26 14.55 -5.79
C THR A 170 16.67 13.28 -5.16
N ASN A 171 16.40 13.34 -3.85
CA ASN A 171 15.70 12.30 -3.11
C ASN A 171 14.31 11.98 -3.69
N ARG A 172 13.61 13.00 -4.21
CA ARG A 172 12.32 12.80 -4.88
C ARG A 172 12.48 11.94 -6.15
N HIS A 173 13.52 12.19 -6.92
CA HIS A 173 13.79 11.40 -8.14
C HIS A 173 14.10 9.94 -7.78
N LEU A 174 14.95 9.71 -6.78
CA LEU A 174 15.26 8.36 -6.30
C LEU A 174 14.00 7.63 -5.78
N SER A 175 13.18 8.30 -4.98
CA SER A 175 11.96 7.70 -4.42
C SER A 175 10.92 7.38 -5.50
N ALA A 176 10.78 8.23 -6.51
CA ALA A 176 9.90 7.98 -7.66
C ALA A 176 10.39 6.80 -8.51
N SER A 177 11.69 6.69 -8.72
CA SER A 177 12.29 5.56 -9.44
C SER A 177 12.09 4.25 -8.69
N ARG A 178 12.23 4.25 -7.35
CA ARG A 178 11.94 3.09 -6.50
C ARG A 178 10.50 2.64 -6.62
N ALA A 179 9.55 3.56 -6.54
CA ALA A 179 8.13 3.25 -6.72
C ALA A 179 7.85 2.67 -8.12
N SER A 180 8.48 3.22 -9.17
CA SER A 180 8.35 2.74 -10.54
C SER A 180 8.90 1.32 -10.71
N GLN A 181 10.02 0.97 -10.07
CA GLN A 181 10.57 -0.38 -10.11
C GLN A 181 9.64 -1.41 -9.47
N VAL A 182 8.95 -1.05 -8.39
CA VAL A 182 7.92 -1.91 -7.78
C VAL A 182 6.77 -2.14 -8.77
N VAL A 183 6.30 -1.08 -9.43
CA VAL A 183 5.26 -1.19 -10.48
C VAL A 183 5.71 -2.11 -11.61
N GLU A 184 6.96 -1.99 -12.06
CA GLU A 184 7.52 -2.83 -13.12
C GLU A 184 7.50 -4.31 -12.74
N VAL A 185 7.90 -4.65 -11.52
CA VAL A 185 7.84 -6.02 -11.01
C VAL A 185 6.41 -6.53 -10.90
N LEU A 186 5.48 -5.71 -10.43
CA LEU A 186 4.08 -6.11 -10.31
C LEU A 186 3.40 -6.27 -11.68
N THR A 187 3.85 -5.56 -12.70
CA THR A 187 3.32 -5.67 -14.07
C THR A 187 4.01 -6.74 -14.90
N SER A 188 5.26 -7.10 -14.55
CA SER A 188 6.01 -8.11 -15.30
C SER A 188 5.39 -9.49 -15.13
N ASP A 189 5.36 -10.26 -16.21
CA ASP A 189 4.88 -11.64 -16.21
C ASP A 189 5.87 -12.54 -15.48
N GLY A 190 5.46 -12.98 -14.28
CA GLY A 190 5.99 -14.11 -13.54
C GLY A 190 7.50 -14.24 -13.39
N PHE A 191 8.06 -13.81 -12.27
CA PHE A 191 9.35 -14.32 -11.81
C PHE A 191 9.22 -15.81 -11.45
N CYS A 192 10.05 -16.64 -12.02
CA CYS A 192 10.24 -17.99 -11.53
C CYS A 192 11.10 -17.91 -10.25
N LEU A 193 10.48 -17.99 -9.08
CA LEU A 193 11.17 -17.94 -7.78
C LEU A 193 11.87 -19.25 -7.40
N SER A 194 11.77 -20.28 -8.23
CA SER A 194 12.09 -21.64 -7.76
C SER A 194 13.50 -22.09 -8.02
N ASP A 195 14.34 -21.36 -8.77
CA ASP A 195 15.71 -21.83 -9.01
C ASP A 195 16.66 -20.80 -9.61
N GLU A 196 17.94 -20.86 -9.20
CA GLU A 196 19.08 -20.20 -9.82
C GLU A 196 19.29 -20.62 -11.32
N SER A 197 18.54 -21.61 -11.81
CA SER A 197 18.61 -22.11 -13.18
C SER A 197 17.62 -21.46 -14.15
N CYS A 198 16.68 -20.66 -13.69
CA CYS A 198 15.87 -19.80 -14.56
C CYS A 198 16.64 -18.51 -14.81
N ASP A 199 17.51 -18.52 -15.79
CA ASP A 199 18.22 -17.32 -16.23
C ASP A 199 17.21 -16.34 -16.83
N VAL A 200 16.88 -15.30 -16.04
CA VAL A 200 15.81 -14.34 -16.34
C VAL A 200 16.23 -13.43 -17.50
N ASP A 201 17.54 -13.40 -17.82
CA ASP A 201 18.10 -12.56 -18.86
C ASP A 201 18.04 -13.21 -20.25
N ASP A 202 17.81 -14.53 -20.34
CA ASP A 202 17.62 -15.19 -21.63
C ASP A 202 16.12 -15.36 -21.92
N TRP A 203 15.61 -14.49 -22.78
CA TRP A 203 14.23 -14.51 -23.27
C TRP A 203 13.81 -15.83 -23.93
N ASN A 204 14.78 -16.59 -24.45
CA ASN A 204 14.53 -17.87 -25.10
C ASN A 204 14.55 -19.07 -24.15
N ALA A 205 15.22 -18.97 -23.00
CA ALA A 205 15.27 -20.04 -21.99
C ALA A 205 13.98 -20.22 -21.17
N LYS A 206 13.02 -19.27 -21.31
CA LYS A 206 11.76 -19.28 -20.57
C LYS A 206 10.77 -20.37 -21.01
N GLU A 207 10.90 -20.89 -22.21
CA GLU A 207 9.94 -21.86 -22.76
C GLU A 207 10.05 -23.26 -22.12
N ASP A 208 11.22 -23.62 -21.55
CA ASP A 208 11.52 -24.97 -21.07
C ASP A 208 11.59 -25.11 -19.53
N CYS A 209 11.20 -24.09 -18.78
CA CYS A 209 11.20 -24.21 -17.33
C CYS A 209 10.12 -25.19 -16.85
N THR A 210 10.54 -26.40 -16.52
CA THR A 210 9.66 -27.50 -16.07
C THR A 210 9.01 -27.23 -14.70
N LYS A 211 9.59 -26.32 -13.90
CA LYS A 211 9.08 -25.99 -12.55
C LYS A 211 7.98 -24.92 -12.55
N CYS A 212 8.09 -23.93 -13.42
CA CYS A 212 6.99 -22.97 -13.61
C CYS A 212 6.02 -23.39 -14.72
N ASN A 213 6.26 -24.55 -15.35
CA ASN A 213 5.44 -25.12 -16.41
C ASN A 213 5.21 -24.14 -17.57
N GLY A 214 6.27 -23.40 -17.94
CA GLY A 214 6.22 -22.37 -18.99
C GLY A 214 5.41 -21.12 -18.60
N ARG A 215 4.97 -20.98 -17.36
CA ARG A 215 4.17 -19.82 -16.92
C ARG A 215 4.96 -18.49 -16.92
N GLY A 216 6.29 -18.57 -17.01
CA GLY A 216 7.15 -17.39 -17.15
C GLY A 216 7.27 -16.85 -18.58
N SER A 217 6.84 -17.62 -19.62
CA SER A 217 7.15 -17.32 -21.02
C SER A 217 5.98 -16.92 -21.89
N LYS A 218 4.76 -17.05 -21.43
CA LYS A 218 3.59 -16.62 -22.20
C LYS A 218 2.80 -15.60 -21.43
N TRP A 219 2.47 -14.51 -22.10
CA TRP A 219 1.42 -13.58 -21.76
C TRP A 219 0.28 -14.31 -21.01
N HIS A 220 0.43 -14.49 -19.72
CA HIS A 220 -0.70 -14.85 -18.92
C HIS A 220 -1.52 -13.56 -18.73
N PRO A 221 -2.81 -13.60 -19.06
CA PRO A 221 -3.72 -12.47 -18.78
C PRO A 221 -3.87 -12.18 -17.29
N MET A 222 -3.02 -12.76 -16.44
CA MET A 222 -2.94 -12.59 -15.00
C MET A 222 -1.93 -11.51 -14.57
N GLY A 223 -1.24 -10.86 -15.48
CA GLY A 223 -0.49 -9.64 -15.20
C GLY A 223 -1.44 -8.54 -14.73
N ILE A 224 -1.05 -7.81 -13.68
CA ILE A 224 -1.83 -6.66 -13.22
C ILE A 224 -1.88 -5.67 -14.37
N ARG A 225 -3.07 -5.22 -14.73
CA ARG A 225 -3.20 -4.21 -15.77
C ARG A 225 -2.44 -2.95 -15.33
N PRO A 226 -1.52 -2.40 -16.15
CA PRO A 226 -0.71 -1.24 -15.78
C PRO A 226 -1.53 -0.03 -15.33
N ASN A 227 -2.74 0.13 -15.86
CA ASN A 227 -3.65 1.22 -15.50
C ASN A 227 -4.24 1.11 -14.08
N ARG A 228 -4.01 0.00 -13.37
CA ARG A 228 -4.38 -0.18 -11.96
C ARG A 228 -3.27 0.24 -11.01
N LEU A 229 -2.05 0.43 -11.51
CA LEU A 229 -0.88 0.71 -10.70
C LEU A 229 -0.47 2.17 -10.84
N VAL A 230 -0.23 2.81 -9.72
CA VAL A 230 0.23 4.20 -9.66
C VAL A 230 1.53 4.25 -8.88
N ALA A 231 2.56 4.86 -9.44
CA ALA A 231 3.83 5.13 -8.76
C ALA A 231 3.90 6.61 -8.36
N ALA A 232 4.25 6.90 -7.11
CA ALA A 232 4.45 8.23 -6.60
C ALA A 232 5.74 8.32 -5.78
N GLY A 233 6.52 9.38 -5.98
CA GLY A 233 7.74 9.65 -5.22
C GLY A 233 7.60 10.94 -4.44
N TYR A 234 7.62 10.83 -3.11
CA TYR A 234 7.48 11.98 -2.21
C TYR A 234 8.83 12.54 -1.75
N GLY A 235 9.91 11.73 -1.86
CA GLY A 235 11.21 12.12 -1.30
C GLY A 235 11.12 12.28 0.21
N GLU A 236 11.75 13.31 0.73
CA GLU A 236 11.75 13.73 2.13
C GLU A 236 10.50 14.51 2.57
N PHE A 237 9.63 14.90 1.62
CA PHE A 237 8.54 15.86 1.85
C PHE A 237 7.32 15.28 2.54
N TRP A 238 7.31 14.01 2.82
CA TRP A 238 6.27 13.37 3.64
C TRP A 238 6.89 12.42 4.67
N PRO A 239 7.34 12.96 5.83
CA PRO A 239 7.96 12.16 6.88
C PRO A 239 7.02 11.13 7.49
N TYR A 240 7.61 10.14 8.15
CA TYR A 240 6.89 9.10 8.87
C TYR A 240 6.06 9.72 10.02
N GLY A 241 4.84 9.22 10.18
CA GLY A 241 3.93 9.63 11.26
C GLY A 241 3.16 10.93 11.01
N VAL A 242 3.41 11.61 9.88
CA VAL A 242 2.70 12.85 9.51
C VAL A 242 1.53 12.50 8.60
N SER A 243 0.34 13.03 8.91
CA SER A 243 -0.84 12.83 8.07
C SER A 243 -0.76 13.63 6.77
N TRP A 244 -1.49 13.16 5.74
CA TRP A 244 -1.54 13.89 4.47
C TRP A 244 -2.09 15.32 4.58
N ASN A 245 -3.07 15.52 5.46
CA ASN A 245 -3.66 16.83 5.67
C ASN A 245 -2.68 17.78 6.38
N GLU A 246 -1.88 17.26 7.30
CA GLU A 246 -0.84 18.01 8.00
C GLU A 246 0.27 18.44 7.07
N VAL A 247 0.80 17.54 6.23
CA VAL A 247 1.82 17.84 5.22
C VAL A 247 1.37 18.92 4.23
N LYS A 248 0.07 19.02 3.95
CA LYS A 248 -0.51 20.04 3.05
C LYS A 248 -0.82 21.37 3.73
N SER A 249 -0.74 21.43 5.04
CA SER A 249 -1.01 22.68 5.75
C SER A 249 0.10 23.69 5.53
N ASP A 250 -0.26 24.97 5.53
CA ASP A 250 0.72 26.06 5.43
C ASP A 250 1.64 26.13 6.66
N ASP A 251 1.27 25.44 7.75
CA ASP A 251 2.04 25.37 8.98
C ASP A 251 3.16 24.32 8.92
N PHE A 252 3.13 23.38 7.95
CA PHE A 252 4.17 22.37 7.80
C PHE A 252 5.34 22.91 6.98
N THR A 253 6.50 23.00 7.62
CA THR A 253 7.68 23.69 7.09
C THR A 253 8.87 22.76 6.88
N ASN A 254 9.94 23.28 6.26
CA ASN A 254 11.21 22.56 6.16
C ASN A 254 11.85 22.26 7.52
N ASP A 255 11.62 23.10 8.53
CA ASP A 255 12.12 22.86 9.88
C ASP A 255 11.46 21.61 10.50
N ASP A 256 10.22 21.34 10.16
CA ASP A 256 9.52 20.11 10.60
C ASP A 256 10.13 18.87 9.91
N ILE A 257 10.45 18.96 8.63
CA ILE A 257 11.15 17.89 7.91
C ILE A 257 12.50 17.62 8.56
N GLU A 258 13.28 18.66 8.89
CA GLU A 258 14.56 18.50 9.57
C GLU A 258 14.39 17.89 10.96
N ARG A 259 13.44 18.37 11.75
CA ARG A 259 13.13 17.84 13.09
C ARG A 259 12.75 16.36 13.08
N LEU A 260 12.03 15.93 12.05
CA LEU A 260 11.57 14.54 11.86
C LEU A 260 12.62 13.62 11.21
N ASN A 261 13.83 14.13 10.94
CA ASN A 261 14.95 13.42 10.36
C ASN A 261 16.24 13.55 11.17
N GLN A 262 16.19 14.00 12.43
CA GLN A 262 17.38 14.26 13.24
C GLN A 262 18.13 12.98 13.61
N THR A 263 17.42 11.94 14.02
CA THR A 263 18.02 10.69 14.47
C THR A 263 18.14 9.66 13.34
N ALA A 264 19.09 8.74 13.48
CA ALA A 264 19.24 7.62 12.53
C ALA A 264 17.98 6.76 12.47
N GLU A 265 17.28 6.58 13.60
CA GLU A 265 16.03 5.84 13.66
C GLU A 265 14.90 6.54 12.88
N GLN A 266 14.75 7.86 13.06
CA GLN A 266 13.78 8.66 12.30
C GLN A 266 14.05 8.58 10.80
N ARG A 267 15.30 8.75 10.38
CA ARG A 267 15.68 8.62 8.96
C ARG A 267 15.41 7.22 8.43
N ASN A 268 15.63 6.20 9.24
CA ASN A 268 15.33 4.82 8.84
C ASN A 268 13.84 4.60 8.59
N LYS A 269 12.97 5.13 9.47
CA LYS A 269 11.51 5.09 9.29
C LYS A 269 11.06 5.93 8.10
N ASN A 270 11.75 7.03 7.79
CA ASN A 270 11.44 7.86 6.62
C ASN A 270 11.81 7.17 5.31
N ARG A 271 12.88 6.37 5.26
CA ARG A 271 13.21 5.54 4.10
C ARG A 271 12.28 4.34 4.04
N ARG A 272 11.15 4.47 3.35
CA ARG A 272 10.13 3.43 3.27
C ARG A 272 9.42 3.39 1.92
N VAL A 273 8.75 2.28 1.68
CA VAL A 273 7.81 2.11 0.57
C VAL A 273 6.44 1.77 1.16
N LYS A 274 5.41 2.39 0.63
CA LYS A 274 4.02 2.05 0.93
C LYS A 274 3.35 1.46 -0.30
N ILE A 275 2.66 0.36 -0.11
CA ILE A 275 1.79 -0.24 -1.12
C ILE A 275 0.36 -0.12 -0.59
N ILE A 276 -0.47 0.65 -1.27
CA ILE A 276 -1.82 0.99 -0.84
C ILE A 276 -2.81 0.29 -1.75
N PHE A 277 -3.62 -0.58 -1.18
CA PHE A 277 -4.73 -1.25 -1.85
C PHE A 277 -5.98 -0.41 -1.66
N ALA A 278 -6.30 0.40 -2.67
CA ALA A 278 -7.37 1.40 -2.55
C ALA A 278 -8.76 0.75 -2.35
N LYS A 279 -9.59 1.44 -1.57
CA LYS A 279 -11.04 1.20 -1.60
C LYS A 279 -11.57 1.68 -2.95
N ASN A 280 -12.38 0.88 -3.58
CA ASN A 280 -13.11 1.32 -4.79
C ASN A 280 -14.52 1.71 -4.40
#